data_696fab689b9d09d401b1dffde3ef2cc1
#
_entry.id   696fab689b9d09d401b1dffde3ef2cc1
#
_cell.length_a   1.000
_cell.length_b   1.000
_cell.length_c   1.000
_cell.angle_alpha   90.00
_cell.angle_beta   90.00
_cell.angle_gamma   90.00
#
_symmetry.space_group_name_H-M   'P 1'
#
loop_
_entity.id
_entity.type
_entity.pdbx_description
1 polymer ?
#
loop_
_entity_poly.entity_id
_entity_poly.type
_entity_poly.pdbx_seq_one_letter_code
_entity_poly.pdbx_strand_id
1 'polypeptide(L)'
;MDETVKTLEAADIAVVLKMLPHRYPFLMVDRVIEIRGDDSGIGIKNVTINEPQFQGHFPGNPVFPGVLMIEGMAQTAGVLCIAATPSIVPRSVFFLTIDKAKFR
;
A
#
# COMPACT_ATOMS: atom_id res chain seq x y z
N MET A 1 22.04 15.42 17.40
CA MET A 1 21.28 14.54 16.51
C MET A 1 20.93 15.29 15.23
N ASP A 2 21.20 14.70 14.16
CA ASP A 2 20.90 15.32 12.89
C ASP A 2 19.42 15.14 12.54
N GLU A 3 18.72 16.26 12.51
CA GLU A 3 17.29 16.23 12.27
C GLU A 3 16.94 15.90 10.83
N THR A 4 17.91 15.97 9.93
CA THR A 4 17.67 15.57 8.55
C THR A 4 17.53 14.07 8.40
N VAL A 5 17.88 13.31 9.43
CA VAL A 5 17.76 11.84 9.43
C VAL A 5 16.49 11.41 10.15
N LYS A 6 15.52 12.27 10.17
CA LYS A 6 14.26 11.96 10.82
C LYS A 6 13.53 10.86 10.09
N THR A 7 13.23 9.77 10.79
CA THR A 7 12.46 8.68 10.19
C THR A 7 10.97 9.01 10.23
N LEU A 8 10.29 8.58 9.18
CA LEU A 8 8.84 8.74 9.10
C LEU A 8 8.18 7.64 9.94
N GLU A 9 7.25 8.03 10.82
CA GLU A 9 6.53 7.09 11.66
C GLU A 9 5.16 6.75 11.10
N ALA A 10 4.62 7.59 10.24
CA ALA A 10 3.34 7.36 9.60
C ALA A 10 3.29 8.14 8.29
N ALA A 11 2.51 7.65 7.35
CA ALA A 11 2.29 8.29 6.06
C ALA A 11 0.79 8.41 5.84
N ASP A 12 0.28 9.64 5.80
CA ASP A 12 -1.11 9.88 5.42
C ASP A 12 -1.24 9.82 3.90
N ILE A 13 -2.46 10.01 3.38
CA ILE A 13 -2.70 9.88 1.95
C ILE A 13 -1.84 10.84 1.12
N ALA A 14 -1.61 12.05 1.61
CA ALA A 14 -0.80 13.01 0.85
C ALA A 14 0.63 12.52 0.70
N VAL A 15 1.18 11.89 1.72
CA VAL A 15 2.53 11.34 1.69
C VAL A 15 2.57 10.07 0.85
N VAL A 16 1.56 9.20 0.99
CA VAL A 16 1.47 7.99 0.17
C VAL A 16 1.47 8.33 -1.32
N LEU A 17 0.71 9.34 -1.70
CA LEU A 17 0.63 9.75 -3.11
C LEU A 17 1.96 10.30 -3.64
N LYS A 18 2.81 10.81 -2.77
CA LYS A 18 4.15 11.25 -3.18
C LYS A 18 5.12 10.08 -3.32
N MET A 19 4.88 9.00 -2.60
CA MET A 19 5.76 7.84 -2.60
C MET A 19 5.43 6.83 -3.68
N LEU A 20 4.13 6.55 -3.86
CA LEU A 20 3.69 5.53 -4.80
C LEU A 20 3.20 6.18 -6.10
N PRO A 21 3.51 5.57 -7.25
CA PRO A 21 2.95 6.05 -8.53
C PRO A 21 1.52 5.60 -8.77
N HIS A 22 1.04 4.66 -7.97
CA HIS A 22 -0.30 4.08 -8.12
C HIS A 22 -1.38 5.13 -7.97
N ARG A 23 -2.42 5.01 -8.79
CA ARG A 23 -3.59 5.91 -8.73
C ARG A 23 -4.84 5.07 -8.91
N TYR A 24 -6.01 5.70 -8.68
CA TYR A 24 -7.28 5.04 -8.89
C TYR A 24 -7.29 4.36 -10.26
N PRO A 25 -7.73 3.12 -10.41
CA PRO A 25 -8.36 2.27 -9.37
C PRO A 25 -7.40 1.30 -8.66
N PHE A 26 -6.10 1.42 -8.87
CA PHE A 26 -5.11 0.47 -8.34
C PHE A 26 -4.41 0.91 -7.07
N LEU A 27 -4.67 2.11 -6.59
CA LEU A 27 -4.12 2.51 -5.30
C LEU A 27 -4.86 1.78 -4.19
N MET A 28 -4.16 0.95 -3.44
CA MET A 28 -4.74 0.06 -2.42
C MET A 28 -4.31 0.42 -1.01
N VAL A 29 -3.79 1.61 -0.79
CA VAL A 29 -3.32 2.05 0.52
C VAL A 29 -3.79 3.46 0.76
N ASP A 30 -4.54 3.67 1.84
CA ASP A 30 -5.00 5.00 2.22
C ASP A 30 -4.02 5.67 3.16
N ARG A 31 -3.39 4.89 4.04
CA ARG A 31 -2.33 5.39 4.91
C ARG A 31 -1.54 4.22 5.47
N VAL A 32 -0.36 4.52 5.97
CA VAL A 32 0.49 3.54 6.64
C VAL A 32 0.85 4.11 8.01
N ILE A 33 0.68 3.32 9.04
CA ILE A 33 0.96 3.72 10.41
C ILE A 33 1.96 2.77 11.05
N GLU A 34 2.45 3.16 12.22
CA GLU A 34 3.40 2.37 13.00
C GLU A 34 4.59 1.92 12.16
N ILE A 35 5.13 2.86 11.42
CA ILE A 35 6.28 2.58 10.57
C ILE A 35 7.53 2.48 11.43
N ARG A 36 8.27 1.38 11.27
CA ARG A 36 9.53 1.14 11.98
C ARG A 36 10.62 0.89 10.95
N GLY A 37 11.22 1.96 10.46
CA GLY A 37 12.21 1.87 9.41
C GLY A 37 11.63 1.18 8.17
N ASP A 38 12.36 0.21 7.65
CA ASP A 38 11.85 -0.63 6.56
C ASP A 38 11.45 -2.03 7.05
N ASP A 39 11.41 -2.22 8.38
CA ASP A 39 11.11 -3.51 8.99
C ASP A 39 9.63 -3.82 8.99
N SER A 40 8.80 -2.87 9.40
CA SER A 40 7.39 -3.14 9.60
C SER A 40 6.55 -1.87 9.51
N GLY A 41 5.29 -2.07 9.25
CA GLY A 41 4.30 -1.01 9.21
C GLY A 41 2.94 -1.63 9.00
N ILE A 42 1.90 -0.84 9.20
CA ILE A 42 0.53 -1.29 9.02
C ILE A 42 -0.10 -0.43 7.92
N GLY A 43 -0.39 -1.05 6.80
CA GLY A 43 -1.13 -0.40 5.73
C GLY A 43 -2.63 -0.46 5.99
N ILE A 44 -3.33 0.62 5.73
CA ILE A 44 -4.77 0.71 5.92
C ILE A 44 -5.40 1.01 4.57
N LYS A 45 -6.39 0.19 4.20
CA LYS A 45 -7.21 0.38 3.00
C LYS A 45 -8.65 0.51 3.44
N ASN A 46 -9.25 1.66 3.17
CA ASN A 46 -10.68 1.84 3.39
C ASN A 46 -11.45 1.22 2.24
N VAL A 47 -12.40 0.35 2.56
CA VAL A 47 -13.16 -0.39 1.56
C VAL A 47 -14.59 0.13 1.53
N THR A 48 -15.08 0.41 0.34
CA THR A 48 -16.48 0.81 0.13
C THR A 48 -17.05 0.08 -1.07
N ILE A 49 -18.38 -0.13 -1.07
CA ILE A 49 -19.04 -0.71 -2.25
C ILE A 49 -18.82 0.15 -3.50
N ASN A 50 -18.52 1.42 -3.32
CA ASN A 50 -18.28 2.35 -4.42
C ASN A 50 -16.86 2.23 -4.96
N GLU A 51 -16.42 0.99 -5.21
CA GLU A 51 -15.11 0.71 -5.81
C GLU A 51 -15.32 -0.18 -7.03
N PRO A 52 -14.51 0.01 -8.08
CA PRO A 52 -14.77 -0.64 -9.37
C PRO A 52 -14.71 -2.16 -9.36
N GLN A 53 -13.90 -2.76 -8.50
CA GLN A 53 -13.76 -4.22 -8.47
C GLN A 53 -15.05 -4.92 -8.06
N PHE A 54 -15.93 -4.24 -7.32
CA PHE A 54 -17.17 -4.86 -6.85
C PHE A 54 -18.24 -4.93 -7.93
N GLN A 55 -18.03 -4.31 -9.08
CA GLN A 55 -18.97 -4.44 -10.19
C GLN A 55 -18.93 -5.84 -10.78
N GLY A 56 -17.76 -6.48 -10.75
CA GLY A 56 -17.59 -7.80 -11.30
C GLY A 56 -17.26 -8.89 -10.30
N HIS A 57 -16.94 -8.53 -9.07
CA HIS A 57 -16.47 -9.48 -8.07
C HIS A 57 -17.25 -9.37 -6.77
N PHE A 58 -18.51 -9.72 -6.71
CA PHE A 58 -19.34 -10.28 -7.77
C PHE A 58 -20.65 -9.51 -7.85
N PRO A 59 -21.34 -9.47 -8.98
CA PRO A 59 -22.62 -8.75 -9.06
C PRO A 59 -23.60 -9.21 -7.98
N GLY A 60 -24.08 -8.27 -7.18
CA GLY A 60 -25.01 -8.58 -6.08
C GLY A 60 -24.39 -9.26 -4.87
N ASN A 61 -23.09 -9.57 -4.90
CA ASN A 61 -22.41 -10.21 -3.77
C ASN A 61 -20.97 -9.71 -3.72
N PRO A 62 -20.74 -8.52 -3.19
CA PRO A 62 -19.40 -7.93 -3.19
C PRO A 62 -18.46 -8.67 -2.25
N VAL A 63 -17.33 -9.08 -2.79
CA VAL A 63 -16.25 -9.72 -2.04
C VAL A 63 -14.96 -9.02 -2.44
N PHE A 64 -14.18 -8.58 -1.47
CA PHE A 64 -12.92 -7.93 -1.79
C PHE A 64 -11.95 -8.97 -2.36
N PRO A 65 -11.44 -8.76 -3.60
CA PRO A 65 -10.56 -9.74 -4.23
C PRO A 65 -9.28 -9.97 -3.41
N GLY A 66 -8.96 -11.25 -3.16
CA GLY A 66 -7.76 -11.58 -2.42
C GLY A 66 -6.49 -11.10 -3.09
N VAL A 67 -6.45 -11.13 -4.42
CA VAL A 67 -5.27 -10.63 -5.15
C VAL A 67 -5.05 -9.14 -4.91
N LEU A 68 -6.10 -8.37 -4.66
CA LEU A 68 -5.96 -6.96 -4.34
C LEU A 68 -5.49 -6.74 -2.90
N MET A 69 -5.76 -7.68 -1.99
CA MET A 69 -5.18 -7.65 -0.67
C MET A 69 -3.65 -7.77 -0.76
N ILE A 70 -3.18 -8.68 -1.59
CA ILE A 70 -1.74 -8.85 -1.83
C ILE A 70 -1.16 -7.59 -2.47
N GLU A 71 -1.87 -6.99 -3.40
CA GLU A 71 -1.45 -5.74 -4.01
C GLU A 71 -1.29 -4.65 -2.96
N GLY A 72 -2.26 -4.53 -2.04
CA GLY A 72 -2.17 -3.56 -0.95
C GLY A 72 -0.99 -3.81 -0.03
N MET A 73 -0.68 -5.08 0.25
CA MET A 73 0.50 -5.42 1.04
C MET A 73 1.79 -5.02 0.34
N ALA A 74 1.86 -5.24 -0.97
CA ALA A 74 3.02 -4.85 -1.76
C ALA A 74 3.19 -3.33 -1.77
N GLN A 75 2.10 -2.59 -1.91
CA GLN A 75 2.16 -1.14 -1.90
C GLN A 75 2.58 -0.62 -0.53
N THR A 76 2.09 -1.23 0.54
CA THR A 76 2.53 -0.90 1.89
C THR A 76 4.04 -1.11 2.04
N ALA A 77 4.54 -2.24 1.56
CA ALA A 77 5.98 -2.51 1.57
C ALA A 77 6.75 -1.47 0.76
N GLY A 78 6.18 -1.02 -0.36
CA GLY A 78 6.77 0.05 -1.16
C GLY A 78 6.91 1.35 -0.39
N VAL A 79 5.88 1.71 0.39
CA VAL A 79 5.94 2.89 1.25
C VAL A 79 7.06 2.76 2.27
N LEU A 80 7.18 1.58 2.90
CA LEU A 80 8.24 1.36 3.88
C LEU A 80 9.63 1.51 3.27
N CYS A 81 9.84 0.95 2.09
CA CYS A 81 11.12 1.05 1.41
C CYS A 81 11.47 2.50 1.08
N ILE A 82 10.51 3.25 0.57
CA ILE A 82 10.75 4.64 0.18
C ILE A 82 10.92 5.53 1.40
N ALA A 83 10.17 5.26 2.46
CA ALA A 83 10.31 6.02 3.70
C ALA A 83 11.69 5.82 4.34
N ALA A 84 12.27 4.63 4.18
CA ALA A 84 13.59 4.33 4.73
C ALA A 84 14.73 4.91 3.88
N THR A 85 14.45 5.25 2.63
CA THR A 85 15.44 5.82 1.71
C THR A 85 14.85 7.04 1.03
N PRO A 86 14.72 8.16 1.75
CA PRO A 86 13.97 9.33 1.25
C PRO A 86 14.55 9.99 0.01
N SER A 87 15.78 9.67 -0.36
CA SER A 87 16.37 10.20 -1.59
C SER A 87 15.89 9.46 -2.84
N ILE A 88 15.17 8.37 -2.68
CA ILE A 88 14.68 7.59 -3.81
C ILE A 88 13.34 8.16 -4.27
N VAL A 89 13.27 8.47 -5.57
CA VAL A 89 12.01 8.94 -6.17
C VAL A 89 11.02 7.79 -6.29
N PRO A 90 9.72 8.09 -6.36
CA PRO A 90 8.70 7.06 -6.53
C PRO A 90 8.99 6.19 -7.76
N ARG A 91 8.78 4.89 -7.60
CA ARG A 91 9.00 3.92 -8.65
C ARG A 91 7.82 2.98 -8.76
N SER A 92 7.69 2.38 -9.93
CA SER A 92 6.75 1.29 -10.12
C SER A 92 7.24 0.07 -9.36
N VAL A 93 6.30 -0.66 -8.78
CA VAL A 93 6.58 -1.88 -8.04
C VAL A 93 5.94 -3.03 -8.80
N PHE A 94 6.72 -4.06 -9.09
CA PHE A 94 6.26 -5.23 -9.84
C PHE A 94 6.43 -6.48 -9.01
N PHE A 95 5.42 -7.35 -9.06
CA PHE A 95 5.56 -8.68 -8.50
C PHE A 95 6.40 -9.54 -9.42
N LEU A 96 7.35 -10.27 -8.83
CA LEU A 96 8.05 -11.33 -9.54
C LEU A 96 7.48 -12.68 -9.17
N THR A 97 7.15 -12.88 -7.90
CA THR A 97 6.56 -14.12 -7.41
C THR A 97 5.60 -13.84 -6.27
N ILE A 98 4.67 -14.76 -6.07
CA ILE A 98 3.78 -14.77 -4.92
C ILE A 98 3.77 -16.21 -4.41
N ASP A 99 4.27 -16.40 -3.18
CA ASP A 99 4.37 -17.73 -2.60
C ASP A 99 3.50 -17.85 -1.36
N LYS A 100 2.91 -19.04 -1.18
CA LYS A 100 2.24 -19.43 0.06
C LYS A 100 1.13 -18.48 0.50
N ALA A 101 0.45 -17.86 -0.45
CA ALA A 101 -0.69 -17.01 -0.16
C ALA A 101 -1.91 -17.87 0.11
N LYS A 102 -2.63 -17.55 1.19
CA LYS A 102 -3.89 -18.20 1.54
C LYS A 102 -4.94 -17.16 1.88
N PHE A 103 -6.12 -17.34 1.36
CA PHE A 103 -7.25 -16.45 1.64
C PHE A 103 -8.30 -17.22 2.43
N ARG A 104 -8.86 -16.56 3.45
CA ARG A 104 -9.85 -17.16 4.34
C ARG A 104 -11.08 -16.31 4.48
#